data_89cfdd6126a9fce7883f9c30b2d4cd73
#
_entry.id   89cfdd6126a9fce7883f9c30b2d4cd73
#
_cell.length_a   1.000
_cell.length_b   1.000
_cell.length_c   1.000
_cell.angle_alpha   90.00
_cell.angle_beta   90.00
_cell.angle_gamma   90.00
#
_symmetry.space_group_name_H-M   'P 1'
#
loop_
_entity.id
_entity.type
_entity.pdbx_description
1 polymer ?
#
loop_
_entity_poly.entity_id
_entity_poly.type
_entity_poly.pdbx_seq_one_letter_code
_entity_poly.pdbx_strand_id
1 'polypeptide(L)'
;LNITKRVGFNELDIASAVKNEVELIEREYPDSLVITPGLDTTKFASDMVSELQGNIITAVILVMLLVVAALGLRNGLIVGIAIPFSFLTAFGVLWYFMGFEFNFLVMFGMLLGLGMLIDGAIVVVEYADKLIDEGQTRKEAYMNAAQRMFAPVFASVLTTLAAFSPLMIWPGVSGKFMRYLPITVFAVLAASLAYALIFAPAIGSLLGRRKKSNDAKNDNENTPLKNGYRKAIGFASRNPLETIAYTFGIMFLILGPSGIVNNYGKDSVYFPSIDPWIINADIQARGNLSPYEAREFALDAEAVSYTHLRAHETLE
;
A
#
# COMPACT_ATOMS: atom_id res chain seq x y z
N LEU A 1 20.38 -5.70 30.84
CA LEU A 1 21.23 -5.51 29.67
C LEU A 1 20.41 -4.81 28.59
N ASN A 2 20.89 -3.70 28.04
CA ASN A 2 20.22 -3.01 26.95
C ASN A 2 21.02 -3.18 25.67
N ILE A 3 20.41 -3.76 24.64
CA ILE A 3 21.06 -4.06 23.36
C ILE A 3 20.47 -3.18 22.30
N THR A 4 21.29 -2.32 21.69
CA THR A 4 20.89 -1.42 20.63
C THR A 4 21.60 -1.74 19.32
N LYS A 5 20.87 -1.68 18.20
CA LYS A 5 21.47 -1.92 16.88
C LYS A 5 22.31 -0.75 16.40
N ARG A 6 23.38 -1.03 15.66
CA ARG A 6 24.11 -0.02 14.90
C ARG A 6 23.37 0.30 13.60
N VAL A 7 23.58 1.52 13.09
CA VAL A 7 23.05 1.93 11.80
C VAL A 7 23.55 1.00 10.69
N GLY A 8 22.66 0.52 9.83
CA GLY A 8 22.99 -0.37 8.71
C GLY A 8 22.85 -1.88 9.00
N PHE A 9 22.45 -2.28 10.21
CA PHE A 9 22.16 -3.67 10.53
C PHE A 9 20.66 -3.93 10.62
N ASN A 10 20.25 -5.14 10.24
CA ASN A 10 18.85 -5.56 10.35
C ASN A 10 18.51 -5.89 11.80
N GLU A 11 17.41 -5.34 12.30
CA GLU A 11 16.96 -5.52 13.69
C GLU A 11 16.54 -6.97 13.97
N LEU A 12 15.91 -7.64 13.02
CA LEU A 12 15.46 -9.02 13.16
C LEU A 12 16.63 -10.01 13.24
N ASP A 13 17.69 -9.77 12.45
CA ASP A 13 18.88 -10.62 12.46
C ASP A 13 19.64 -10.48 13.78
N ILE A 14 19.74 -9.26 14.31
CA ILE A 14 20.35 -9.01 15.62
C ILE A 14 19.55 -9.69 16.72
N ALA A 15 18.22 -9.56 16.71
CA ALA A 15 17.36 -10.19 17.71
C ALA A 15 17.48 -11.71 17.70
N SER A 16 17.54 -12.32 16.52
CA SER A 16 17.73 -13.76 16.40
C SER A 16 19.09 -14.20 16.93
N ALA A 17 20.16 -13.44 16.63
CA ALA A 17 21.49 -13.70 17.16
C ALA A 17 21.53 -13.57 18.69
N VAL A 18 20.89 -12.53 19.24
CA VAL A 18 20.79 -12.33 20.70
C VAL A 18 20.01 -13.45 21.37
N LYS A 19 18.87 -13.87 20.80
CA LYS A 19 18.08 -15.00 21.34
C LYS A 19 18.87 -16.29 21.35
N ASN A 20 19.63 -16.58 20.30
CA ASN A 20 20.49 -17.74 20.25
C ASN A 20 21.60 -17.70 21.31
N GLU A 21 22.21 -16.53 21.53
CA GLU A 21 23.25 -16.35 22.54
C GLU A 21 22.67 -16.49 23.95
N VAL A 22 21.49 -15.94 24.20
CA VAL A 22 20.77 -16.10 25.48
C VAL A 22 20.48 -17.58 25.77
N GLU A 23 20.00 -18.35 24.77
CA GLU A 23 19.78 -19.77 24.92
C GLU A 23 21.07 -20.53 25.26
N LEU A 24 22.21 -20.18 24.68
CA LEU A 24 23.49 -20.79 24.98
C LEU A 24 23.90 -20.50 26.42
N ILE A 25 23.74 -19.27 26.89
CA ILE A 25 24.04 -18.87 28.27
C ILE A 25 23.12 -19.59 29.27
N GLU A 26 21.81 -19.68 28.98
CA GLU A 26 20.89 -20.44 29.85
C GLU A 26 21.19 -21.92 29.93
N ARG A 27 21.67 -22.53 28.84
CA ARG A 27 22.13 -23.95 28.85
C ARG A 27 23.41 -24.14 29.66
N GLU A 28 24.28 -23.15 29.69
CA GLU A 28 25.53 -23.22 30.46
C GLU A 28 25.28 -23.02 31.97
N TYR A 29 24.25 -22.24 32.34
CA TYR A 29 23.92 -21.91 33.74
C TYR A 29 22.44 -22.20 34.09
N PRO A 30 21.92 -23.43 33.90
CA PRO A 30 20.49 -23.73 33.94
C PRO A 30 19.82 -23.49 35.29
N ASP A 31 20.54 -23.60 36.39
CA ASP A 31 19.99 -23.52 37.75
C ASP A 31 20.13 -22.13 38.42
N SER A 32 20.88 -21.24 37.81
CA SER A 32 21.26 -19.98 38.46
C SER A 32 20.85 -18.71 37.71
N LEU A 33 20.47 -18.85 36.45
CA LEU A 33 20.19 -17.68 35.59
C LEU A 33 18.91 -17.90 34.76
N VAL A 34 17.96 -17.02 34.96
CA VAL A 34 16.78 -16.91 34.10
C VAL A 34 16.83 -15.54 33.42
N ILE A 35 16.91 -15.52 32.08
CA ILE A 35 16.97 -14.30 31.30
C ILE A 35 15.60 -14.06 30.67
N THR A 36 14.88 -13.08 31.17
CA THR A 36 13.58 -12.71 30.64
C THR A 36 13.71 -11.47 29.77
N PRO A 37 13.32 -11.52 28.48
CA PRO A 37 13.31 -10.33 27.63
C PRO A 37 12.23 -9.33 28.15
N GLY A 38 12.66 -8.14 28.54
CA GLY A 38 11.76 -7.11 29.06
C GLY A 38 10.95 -6.45 27.94
N LEU A 39 11.63 -5.83 26.98
CA LEU A 39 11.00 -5.16 25.83
C LEU A 39 11.61 -5.69 24.54
N ASP A 40 10.86 -6.48 23.80
CA ASP A 40 11.25 -6.98 22.47
C ASP A 40 10.46 -6.23 21.38
N THR A 41 11.05 -5.16 20.83
CA THR A 41 10.45 -4.38 19.74
C THR A 41 10.43 -5.10 18.40
N THR A 42 11.24 -6.16 18.26
CA THR A 42 11.36 -6.91 17.00
C THR A 42 10.12 -7.71 16.67
N LYS A 43 9.40 -8.17 17.70
CA LYS A 43 8.13 -8.87 17.53
C LYS A 43 7.10 -7.98 16.82
N PHE A 44 6.97 -6.73 17.26
CA PHE A 44 6.10 -5.75 16.62
C PHE A 44 6.48 -5.50 15.15
N ALA A 45 7.78 -5.31 14.87
CA ALA A 45 8.26 -5.12 13.49
C ALA A 45 8.00 -6.34 12.61
N SER A 46 8.21 -7.56 13.15
CA SER A 46 7.93 -8.81 12.44
C SER A 46 6.43 -8.99 12.14
N ASP A 47 5.59 -8.73 13.13
CA ASP A 47 4.13 -8.86 13.00
C ASP A 47 3.60 -7.86 11.95
N MET A 48 4.07 -6.60 11.96
CA MET A 48 3.71 -5.60 10.95
C MET A 48 4.12 -6.01 9.53
N VAL A 49 5.33 -6.55 9.35
CA VAL A 49 5.79 -7.02 8.03
C VAL A 49 4.94 -8.20 7.57
N SER A 50 4.66 -9.16 8.45
CA SER A 50 3.83 -10.33 8.15
C SER A 50 2.39 -9.93 7.78
N GLU A 51 1.79 -8.99 8.51
CA GLU A 51 0.45 -8.47 8.24
C GLU A 51 0.39 -7.75 6.89
N LEU A 52 1.38 -6.91 6.57
CA LEU A 52 1.45 -6.25 5.27
C LEU A 52 1.65 -7.23 4.12
N GLN A 53 2.46 -8.27 4.29
CA GLN A 53 2.59 -9.32 3.28
C GLN A 53 1.24 -10.01 3.03
N GLY A 54 0.52 -10.36 4.09
CA GLY A 54 -0.82 -10.93 3.99
C GLY A 54 -1.80 -10.00 3.26
N ASN A 55 -1.77 -8.71 3.58
CA ASN A 55 -2.60 -7.69 2.95
C ASN A 55 -2.25 -7.51 1.46
N ILE A 56 -0.97 -7.50 1.09
CA ILE A 56 -0.54 -7.42 -0.32
C ILE A 56 -1.04 -8.65 -1.10
N ILE A 57 -0.86 -9.86 -0.57
CA ILE A 57 -1.32 -11.09 -1.23
C ILE A 57 -2.84 -11.07 -1.41
N THR A 58 -3.58 -10.72 -0.37
CA THR A 58 -5.03 -10.61 -0.40
C THR A 58 -5.49 -9.57 -1.42
N ALA A 59 -4.87 -8.39 -1.44
CA ALA A 59 -5.18 -7.33 -2.40
C ALA A 59 -4.89 -7.77 -3.85
N VAL A 60 -3.76 -8.43 -4.09
CA VAL A 60 -3.39 -8.98 -5.42
C VAL A 60 -4.44 -9.99 -5.89
N ILE A 61 -4.86 -10.92 -5.03
CA ILE A 61 -5.88 -11.92 -5.36
C ILE A 61 -7.22 -11.24 -5.68
N LEU A 62 -7.64 -10.30 -4.84
CA LEU A 62 -8.90 -9.56 -5.03
C LEU A 62 -8.91 -8.78 -6.34
N VAL A 63 -7.83 -8.05 -6.62
CA VAL A 63 -7.68 -7.27 -7.85
C VAL A 63 -7.62 -8.18 -9.07
N MET A 64 -6.89 -9.29 -9.01
CA MET A 64 -6.83 -10.30 -10.07
C MET A 64 -8.23 -10.85 -10.38
N LEU A 65 -8.99 -11.21 -9.34
CA LEU A 65 -10.35 -11.73 -9.49
C LEU A 65 -11.28 -10.69 -10.13
N LEU A 66 -11.20 -9.44 -9.70
CA LEU A 66 -11.98 -8.34 -10.24
C LEU A 66 -11.66 -8.08 -11.72
N VAL A 67 -10.37 -8.05 -12.07
CA VAL A 67 -9.92 -7.83 -13.46
C VAL A 67 -10.36 -8.99 -14.35
N VAL A 68 -10.24 -10.23 -13.88
CA VAL A 68 -10.73 -11.42 -14.62
C VAL A 68 -12.25 -11.39 -14.79
N ALA A 69 -12.99 -10.96 -13.78
CA ALA A 69 -14.44 -10.80 -13.86
C ALA A 69 -14.86 -9.70 -14.87
N ALA A 70 -14.10 -8.61 -14.95
CA ALA A 70 -14.40 -7.48 -15.83
C ALA A 70 -14.00 -7.73 -17.29
N LEU A 71 -12.80 -8.25 -17.53
CA LEU A 71 -12.19 -8.40 -18.87
C LEU A 71 -12.28 -9.84 -19.43
N GLY A 72 -12.76 -10.79 -18.62
CA GLY A 72 -12.72 -12.21 -18.94
C GLY A 72 -11.36 -12.85 -18.66
N LEU A 73 -11.30 -14.17 -18.65
CA LEU A 73 -10.14 -14.94 -18.18
C LEU A 73 -8.86 -14.64 -18.96
N ARG A 74 -8.91 -14.52 -20.28
CA ARG A 74 -7.71 -14.33 -21.11
C ARG A 74 -7.09 -12.95 -20.92
N ASN A 75 -7.89 -11.92 -21.08
CA ASN A 75 -7.43 -10.53 -20.93
C ASN A 75 -7.12 -10.21 -19.47
N GLY A 76 -7.93 -10.74 -18.56
CA GLY A 76 -7.70 -10.64 -17.13
C GLY A 76 -6.36 -11.24 -16.70
N LEU A 77 -5.95 -12.36 -17.29
CA LEU A 77 -4.63 -12.94 -17.03
C LEU A 77 -3.49 -12.08 -17.60
N ILE A 78 -3.64 -11.54 -18.82
CA ILE A 78 -2.62 -10.65 -19.41
C ILE A 78 -2.43 -9.43 -18.53
N VAL A 79 -3.51 -8.79 -18.09
CA VAL A 79 -3.45 -7.63 -17.20
C VAL A 79 -2.97 -8.02 -15.81
N GLY A 80 -3.42 -9.15 -15.28
CA GLY A 80 -3.09 -9.61 -13.93
C GLY A 80 -1.61 -9.94 -13.73
N ILE A 81 -0.93 -10.46 -14.74
CA ILE A 81 0.52 -10.70 -14.70
C ILE A 81 1.31 -9.37 -14.56
N ALA A 82 0.69 -8.22 -14.91
CA ALA A 82 1.31 -6.92 -14.65
C ALA A 82 1.68 -6.72 -13.19
N ILE A 83 0.87 -7.24 -12.25
CA ILE A 83 1.08 -7.03 -10.82
C ILE A 83 2.38 -7.68 -10.33
N PRO A 84 2.54 -9.01 -10.39
CA PRO A 84 3.78 -9.63 -9.94
C PRO A 84 4.99 -9.17 -10.74
N PHE A 85 4.85 -8.94 -12.04
CA PHE A 85 5.95 -8.41 -12.85
C PHE A 85 6.42 -7.04 -12.36
N SER A 86 5.49 -6.11 -12.14
CA SER A 86 5.84 -4.75 -11.70
C SER A 86 6.41 -4.73 -10.29
N PHE A 87 5.89 -5.56 -9.38
CA PHE A 87 6.41 -5.66 -8.03
C PHE A 87 7.82 -6.23 -7.98
N LEU A 88 8.06 -7.33 -8.69
CA LEU A 88 9.39 -7.94 -8.75
C LEU A 88 10.41 -7.02 -9.43
N THR A 89 10.01 -6.36 -10.51
CA THR A 89 10.88 -5.41 -11.22
C THR A 89 11.18 -4.19 -10.35
N ALA A 90 10.15 -3.59 -9.73
CA ALA A 90 10.30 -2.44 -8.86
C ALA A 90 11.20 -2.76 -7.66
N PHE A 91 10.95 -3.90 -7.00
CA PHE A 91 11.77 -4.34 -5.87
C PHE A 91 13.22 -4.62 -6.30
N GLY A 92 13.42 -5.28 -7.43
CA GLY A 92 14.76 -5.51 -7.98
C GLY A 92 15.51 -4.22 -8.28
N VAL A 93 14.82 -3.21 -8.84
CA VAL A 93 15.40 -1.89 -9.10
C VAL A 93 15.74 -1.17 -7.78
N LEU A 94 14.84 -1.17 -6.82
CA LEU A 94 15.05 -0.51 -5.52
C LEU A 94 16.20 -1.15 -4.75
N TRP A 95 16.26 -2.49 -4.73
CA TRP A 95 17.32 -3.23 -4.04
C TRP A 95 18.68 -3.04 -4.71
N TYR A 96 18.77 -3.22 -6.04
CA TYR A 96 20.04 -3.20 -6.76
C TYR A 96 20.62 -1.80 -6.92
N PHE A 97 19.79 -0.81 -7.30
CA PHE A 97 20.29 0.56 -7.60
C PHE A 97 20.24 1.50 -6.39
N MET A 98 19.31 1.31 -5.47
CA MET A 98 19.13 2.22 -4.33
C MET A 98 19.53 1.62 -2.99
N GLY A 99 19.82 0.33 -2.94
CA GLY A 99 20.15 -0.37 -1.70
C GLY A 99 19.00 -0.38 -0.69
N PHE A 100 17.75 -0.31 -1.17
CA PHE A 100 16.59 -0.33 -0.28
C PHE A 100 16.35 -1.75 0.20
N GLU A 101 16.31 -1.89 1.51
CA GLU A 101 15.87 -3.14 2.14
C GLU A 101 14.34 -3.26 2.10
N PHE A 102 13.85 -4.49 2.18
CA PHE A 102 12.43 -4.78 2.28
C PHE A 102 11.93 -4.33 3.65
N ASN A 103 11.28 -3.19 3.71
CA ASN A 103 10.81 -2.56 4.93
C ASN A 103 9.32 -2.16 4.82
N PHE A 104 8.71 -1.81 5.95
CA PHE A 104 7.32 -1.40 6.05
C PHE A 104 6.91 -0.32 5.03
N LEU A 105 7.75 0.71 4.82
CA LEU A 105 7.42 1.82 3.91
C LEU A 105 7.47 1.41 2.45
N VAL A 106 8.44 0.56 2.07
CA VAL A 106 8.51 -0.01 0.72
C VAL A 106 7.28 -0.88 0.47
N MET A 107 6.89 -1.74 1.42
CA MET A 107 5.70 -2.58 1.28
C MET A 107 4.42 -1.74 1.18
N PHE A 108 4.30 -0.71 2.01
CA PHE A 108 3.18 0.22 1.96
C PHE A 108 3.12 0.99 0.63
N GLY A 109 4.27 1.43 0.10
CA GLY A 109 4.37 2.04 -1.22
C GLY A 109 3.97 1.07 -2.35
N MET A 110 4.32 -0.21 -2.25
CA MET A 110 3.88 -1.24 -3.19
C MET A 110 2.36 -1.44 -3.13
N LEU A 111 1.79 -1.49 -1.93
CA LEU A 111 0.34 -1.62 -1.72
C LEU A 111 -0.42 -0.41 -2.29
N LEU A 112 0.06 0.82 -2.06
CA LEU A 112 -0.50 2.02 -2.70
C LEU A 112 -0.39 1.99 -4.22
N GLY A 113 0.76 1.53 -4.74
CA GLY A 113 0.98 1.40 -6.17
C GLY A 113 0.05 0.39 -6.84
N LEU A 114 -0.43 -0.64 -6.12
CA LEU A 114 -1.23 -1.72 -6.66
C LEU A 114 -2.48 -1.23 -7.40
N GLY A 115 -3.22 -0.30 -6.82
CA GLY A 115 -4.45 0.24 -7.42
C GLY A 115 -4.22 1.07 -8.69
N MET A 116 -3.02 1.62 -8.86
CA MET A 116 -2.68 2.47 -10.00
C MET A 116 -1.90 1.72 -11.10
N LEU A 117 -1.35 0.56 -10.75
CA LEU A 117 -0.43 -0.21 -11.57
C LEU A 117 -1.10 -0.85 -12.79
N ILE A 118 -2.35 -1.30 -12.63
CA ILE A 118 -3.04 -2.07 -13.66
C ILE A 118 -3.74 -1.21 -14.71
N ASP A 119 -4.00 0.06 -14.43
CA ASP A 119 -4.77 0.95 -15.30
C ASP A 119 -4.18 1.06 -16.70
N GLY A 120 -2.87 1.21 -16.81
CA GLY A 120 -2.19 1.25 -18.10
C GLY A 120 -2.35 -0.02 -18.92
N ALA A 121 -2.24 -1.18 -18.28
CA ALA A 121 -2.38 -2.46 -18.95
C ALA A 121 -3.84 -2.74 -19.37
N ILE A 122 -4.81 -2.36 -18.54
CA ILE A 122 -6.24 -2.45 -18.86
C ILE A 122 -6.55 -1.68 -20.14
N VAL A 123 -6.15 -0.41 -20.19
CA VAL A 123 -6.43 0.48 -21.35
C VAL A 123 -5.84 -0.06 -22.64
N VAL A 124 -4.60 -0.57 -22.60
CA VAL A 124 -3.93 -1.13 -23.79
C VAL A 124 -4.64 -2.41 -24.26
N VAL A 125 -4.98 -3.32 -23.34
CA VAL A 125 -5.63 -4.59 -23.67
C VAL A 125 -7.05 -4.38 -24.18
N GLU A 126 -7.83 -3.49 -23.54
CA GLU A 126 -9.19 -3.16 -23.96
C GLU A 126 -9.22 -2.50 -25.33
N TYR A 127 -8.27 -1.58 -25.59
CA TYR A 127 -8.17 -0.97 -26.91
C TYR A 127 -7.73 -1.97 -27.99
N ALA A 128 -6.85 -2.90 -27.68
CA ALA A 128 -6.49 -3.98 -28.58
C ALA A 128 -7.68 -4.88 -28.93
N ASP A 129 -8.50 -5.24 -27.93
CA ASP A 129 -9.73 -6.00 -28.14
C ASP A 129 -10.70 -5.28 -29.08
N LYS A 130 -10.87 -3.97 -28.90
CA LYS A 130 -11.68 -3.16 -29.81
C LYS A 130 -11.17 -3.23 -31.25
N LEU A 131 -9.87 -3.12 -31.46
CA LEU A 131 -9.27 -3.22 -32.80
C LEU A 131 -9.43 -4.63 -33.40
N ILE A 132 -9.40 -5.69 -32.57
CA ILE A 132 -9.69 -7.07 -33.02
C ILE A 132 -11.17 -7.20 -33.47
N ASP A 133 -12.09 -6.61 -32.72
CA ASP A 133 -13.52 -6.60 -33.09
C ASP A 133 -13.77 -5.80 -34.39
N GLU A 134 -13.00 -4.74 -34.64
CA GLU A 134 -12.97 -3.97 -35.88
C GLU A 134 -12.36 -4.74 -37.08
N GLY A 135 -11.74 -5.90 -36.83
CA GLY A 135 -11.24 -6.81 -37.88
C GLY A 135 -9.75 -6.91 -38.03
N GLN A 136 -8.96 -6.25 -37.20
CA GLN A 136 -7.50 -6.37 -37.22
C GLN A 136 -7.03 -7.74 -36.73
N THR A 137 -5.87 -8.17 -37.20
CA THR A 137 -5.21 -9.36 -36.64
C THR A 137 -4.75 -9.07 -35.22
N ARG A 138 -4.67 -10.09 -34.36
CA ARG A 138 -4.22 -9.91 -32.96
C ARG A 138 -2.89 -9.16 -32.87
N LYS A 139 -1.92 -9.54 -33.71
CA LYS A 139 -0.58 -8.92 -33.69
C LYS A 139 -0.65 -7.43 -34.05
N GLU A 140 -1.37 -7.09 -35.09
CA GLU A 140 -1.56 -5.70 -35.50
C GLU A 140 -2.35 -4.90 -34.46
N ALA A 141 -3.42 -5.48 -33.92
CA ALA A 141 -4.26 -4.84 -32.91
C ALA A 141 -3.47 -4.46 -31.65
N TYR A 142 -2.70 -5.40 -31.09
CA TYR A 142 -1.89 -5.13 -29.90
C TYR A 142 -0.73 -4.16 -30.17
N MET A 143 -0.11 -4.22 -31.35
CA MET A 143 0.92 -3.27 -31.75
C MET A 143 0.35 -1.85 -31.90
N ASN A 144 -0.77 -1.72 -32.63
CA ASN A 144 -1.45 -0.44 -32.84
C ASN A 144 -2.02 0.12 -31.52
N ALA A 145 -2.52 -0.74 -30.63
CA ALA A 145 -2.99 -0.35 -29.31
C ALA A 145 -1.87 0.23 -28.45
N ALA A 146 -0.72 -0.43 -28.39
CA ALA A 146 0.43 0.06 -27.64
C ALA A 146 0.90 1.42 -28.15
N GLN A 147 1.01 1.58 -29.47
CA GLN A 147 1.44 2.85 -30.07
C GLN A 147 0.45 3.98 -29.79
N ARG A 148 -0.86 3.72 -29.94
CA ARG A 148 -1.89 4.74 -29.77
C ARG A 148 -2.14 5.10 -28.32
N MET A 149 -2.00 4.14 -27.40
CA MET A 149 -2.18 4.35 -25.98
C MET A 149 -0.90 4.77 -25.25
N PHE A 150 0.24 4.84 -25.95
CA PHE A 150 1.50 5.31 -25.36
C PHE A 150 1.35 6.69 -24.68
N ALA A 151 0.91 7.70 -25.44
CA ALA A 151 0.82 9.06 -24.93
C ALA A 151 -0.18 9.22 -23.77
N PRO A 152 -1.42 8.70 -23.83
CA PRO A 152 -2.36 8.76 -22.72
C PRO A 152 -1.87 8.04 -21.47
N VAL A 153 -1.34 6.83 -21.59
CA VAL A 153 -0.86 6.04 -20.45
C VAL A 153 0.38 6.67 -19.83
N PHE A 154 1.33 7.11 -20.66
CA PHE A 154 2.50 7.83 -20.17
C PHE A 154 2.14 9.13 -19.43
N ALA A 155 1.23 9.94 -19.99
CA ALA A 155 0.77 11.17 -19.36
C ALA A 155 0.06 10.90 -18.02
N SER A 156 -0.77 9.84 -17.94
CA SER A 156 -1.45 9.43 -16.71
C SER A 156 -0.44 9.06 -15.63
N VAL A 157 0.54 8.23 -15.95
CA VAL A 157 1.60 7.84 -15.01
C VAL A 157 2.38 9.08 -14.57
N LEU A 158 2.77 9.96 -15.51
CA LEU A 158 3.54 11.16 -15.21
C LEU A 158 2.78 12.11 -14.27
N THR A 159 1.46 12.29 -14.46
CA THR A 159 0.64 13.12 -13.57
C THR A 159 0.53 12.53 -12.17
N THR A 160 0.40 11.21 -12.06
CA THR A 160 0.42 10.52 -10.77
C THR A 160 1.76 10.70 -10.06
N LEU A 161 2.86 10.54 -10.78
CA LEU A 161 4.22 10.74 -10.24
C LEU A 161 4.42 12.20 -9.79
N ALA A 162 3.92 13.17 -10.57
CA ALA A 162 3.97 14.59 -10.20
C ALA A 162 3.21 14.89 -8.90
N ALA A 163 2.07 14.22 -8.67
CA ALA A 163 1.30 14.36 -7.44
C ALA A 163 2.06 13.87 -6.19
N PHE A 164 2.90 12.84 -6.32
CA PHE A 164 3.73 12.32 -5.23
C PHE A 164 5.07 13.05 -5.06
N SER A 165 5.49 13.85 -6.04
CA SER A 165 6.81 14.51 -6.03
C SER A 165 7.05 15.45 -4.83
N PRO A 166 6.07 16.17 -4.26
CA PRO A 166 6.29 17.02 -3.09
C PRO A 166 6.77 16.24 -1.85
N LEU A 167 6.36 14.97 -1.71
CA LEU A 167 6.81 14.12 -0.60
C LEU A 167 8.31 13.78 -0.68
N MET A 168 8.91 13.82 -1.88
CA MET A 168 10.35 13.55 -2.06
C MET A 168 11.21 14.71 -1.57
N ILE A 169 10.67 15.94 -1.57
CA ILE A 169 11.39 17.18 -1.24
C ILE A 169 11.14 17.60 0.21
N TRP A 170 10.34 16.85 0.95
CA TRP A 170 9.99 17.19 2.32
C TRP A 170 11.25 17.24 3.23
N PRO A 171 11.48 18.36 3.96
CA PRO A 171 12.67 18.50 4.81
C PRO A 171 12.53 17.77 6.14
N GLY A 172 13.67 17.57 6.82
CA GLY A 172 13.73 17.04 8.18
C GLY A 172 13.72 15.51 8.26
N VAL A 173 13.59 14.99 9.48
CA VAL A 173 13.61 13.55 9.77
C VAL A 173 12.39 12.85 9.17
N SER A 174 11.21 13.47 9.31
CA SER A 174 9.97 12.97 8.74
C SER A 174 10.05 12.86 7.21
N GLY A 175 10.69 13.82 6.55
CA GLY A 175 10.89 13.76 5.09
C GLY A 175 11.82 12.64 4.67
N LYS A 176 12.89 12.36 5.43
CA LYS A 176 13.78 11.23 5.17
C LYS A 176 13.04 9.88 5.25
N PHE A 177 12.11 9.77 6.17
CA PHE A 177 11.27 8.60 6.34
C PHE A 177 10.21 8.52 5.22
N MET A 178 9.47 9.60 4.97
CA MET A 178 8.37 9.63 4.02
C MET A 178 8.78 9.46 2.56
N ARG A 179 10.02 9.79 2.17
CA ARG A 179 10.47 9.68 0.78
C ARG A 179 10.58 8.24 0.25
N TYR A 180 10.66 7.22 1.13
CA TYR A 180 10.63 5.81 0.70
C TYR A 180 9.35 5.47 -0.07
N LEU A 181 8.23 6.04 0.36
CA LEU A 181 6.92 5.79 -0.22
C LEU A 181 6.81 6.29 -1.68
N PRO A 182 7.05 7.57 -2.01
CA PRO A 182 6.98 8.02 -3.40
C PRO A 182 8.04 7.37 -4.29
N ILE A 183 9.24 7.09 -3.79
CA ILE A 183 10.28 6.41 -4.58
C ILE A 183 9.81 5.00 -4.96
N THR A 184 9.19 4.28 -4.02
CA THR A 184 8.64 2.95 -4.29
C THR A 184 7.49 3.02 -5.31
N VAL A 185 6.56 3.96 -5.14
CA VAL A 185 5.47 4.18 -6.09
C VAL A 185 6.02 4.52 -7.48
N PHE A 186 7.06 5.34 -7.57
CA PHE A 186 7.78 5.63 -8.82
C PHE A 186 8.30 4.36 -9.49
N ALA A 187 9.00 3.53 -8.75
CA ALA A 187 9.56 2.28 -9.27
C ALA A 187 8.47 1.33 -9.76
N VAL A 188 7.38 1.18 -8.99
CA VAL A 188 6.24 0.32 -9.34
C VAL A 188 5.52 0.83 -10.58
N LEU A 189 5.23 2.13 -10.67
CA LEU A 189 4.55 2.71 -11.83
C LEU A 189 5.42 2.73 -13.08
N ALA A 190 6.73 2.96 -12.95
CA ALA A 190 7.66 2.86 -14.09
C ALA A 190 7.74 1.41 -14.62
N ALA A 191 7.79 0.42 -13.73
CA ALA A 191 7.76 -0.99 -14.10
C ALA A 191 6.43 -1.38 -14.75
N SER A 192 5.31 -0.88 -14.23
CA SER A 192 3.97 -1.08 -14.80
C SER A 192 3.83 -0.48 -16.19
N LEU A 193 4.35 0.73 -16.38
CA LEU A 193 4.36 1.39 -17.68
C LEU A 193 5.14 0.56 -18.71
N ALA A 194 6.33 0.06 -18.33
CA ALA A 194 7.12 -0.82 -19.18
C ALA A 194 6.34 -2.12 -19.50
N TYR A 195 5.67 -2.69 -18.50
CA TYR A 195 4.80 -3.85 -18.72
C TYR A 195 3.69 -3.55 -19.72
N ALA A 196 2.92 -2.51 -19.50
CA ALA A 196 1.76 -2.14 -20.30
C ALA A 196 2.10 -1.87 -21.77
N LEU A 197 3.25 -1.25 -22.03
CA LEU A 197 3.65 -0.83 -23.37
C LEU A 197 4.51 -1.84 -24.13
N ILE A 198 5.22 -2.72 -23.43
CA ILE A 198 6.14 -3.68 -24.05
C ILE A 198 5.66 -5.11 -23.87
N PHE A 199 5.43 -5.52 -22.62
CA PHE A 199 5.14 -6.92 -22.29
C PHE A 199 3.67 -7.30 -22.56
N ALA A 200 2.72 -6.46 -22.21
CA ALA A 200 1.29 -6.73 -22.44
C ALA A 200 0.98 -6.87 -23.94
N PRO A 201 1.47 -6.03 -24.86
CA PRO A 201 1.30 -6.23 -26.30
C PRO A 201 1.98 -7.50 -26.79
N ALA A 202 3.17 -7.82 -26.32
CA ALA A 202 3.88 -9.03 -26.71
C ALA A 202 3.11 -10.29 -26.32
N ILE A 203 2.70 -10.39 -25.04
CA ILE A 203 1.93 -11.51 -24.50
C ILE A 203 0.54 -11.56 -25.15
N GLY A 204 -0.11 -10.41 -25.31
CA GLY A 204 -1.43 -10.28 -25.92
C GLY A 204 -1.47 -10.70 -27.39
N SER A 205 -0.41 -10.43 -28.15
CA SER A 205 -0.28 -10.90 -29.52
C SER A 205 -0.28 -12.43 -29.65
N LEU A 206 0.20 -13.13 -28.61
CA LEU A 206 0.25 -14.60 -28.54
C LEU A 206 -1.03 -15.19 -27.93
N LEU A 207 -1.45 -14.68 -26.77
CA LEU A 207 -2.51 -15.24 -25.93
C LEU A 207 -3.85 -14.52 -26.05
N GLY A 208 -3.90 -13.32 -26.64
CA GLY A 208 -5.08 -12.48 -26.73
C GLY A 208 -6.28 -13.17 -27.39
N ARG A 209 -7.45 -12.55 -27.26
CA ARG A 209 -8.72 -13.02 -27.80
C ARG A 209 -8.63 -13.26 -29.31
N ARG A 210 -9.24 -14.34 -29.81
CA ARG A 210 -9.43 -14.57 -31.25
C ARG A 210 -10.77 -13.97 -31.67
N LYS A 211 -10.82 -13.34 -32.84
CA LYS A 211 -12.10 -12.94 -33.45
C LYS A 211 -13.04 -14.15 -33.49
N LYS A 212 -14.15 -14.08 -32.76
CA LYS A 212 -15.23 -15.01 -32.93
C LYS A 212 -16.01 -14.60 -34.19
N SER A 213 -16.05 -15.49 -35.17
CA SER A 213 -16.66 -15.26 -36.49
C SER A 213 -18.17 -15.00 -36.45
N ASN A 214 -18.87 -15.08 -35.33
CA ASN A 214 -20.35 -15.05 -35.29
C ASN A 214 -20.99 -14.34 -34.08
N ASP A 215 -20.28 -13.62 -33.23
CA ASP A 215 -20.90 -12.87 -32.13
C ASP A 215 -20.96 -11.37 -32.41
N ALA A 216 -21.16 -10.97 -33.67
CA ALA A 216 -21.68 -9.63 -33.95
C ALA A 216 -23.15 -9.59 -33.48
N LYS A 217 -23.44 -8.83 -32.43
CA LYS A 217 -24.77 -8.53 -31.89
C LYS A 217 -25.27 -9.42 -30.74
N ASN A 218 -24.69 -9.30 -29.59
CA ASN A 218 -25.46 -9.33 -28.35
C ASN A 218 -25.00 -8.24 -27.36
N ASP A 219 -24.75 -7.02 -27.86
CA ASP A 219 -24.53 -5.82 -27.07
C ASP A 219 -25.86 -5.29 -26.46
N ASN A 220 -26.91 -6.09 -26.50
CA ASN A 220 -28.22 -5.84 -25.93
C ASN A 220 -28.41 -6.44 -24.52
N GLU A 221 -27.36 -6.56 -23.73
CA GLU A 221 -27.57 -6.68 -22.29
C GLU A 221 -28.01 -5.31 -21.75
N ASN A 222 -29.32 -5.10 -21.74
CA ASN A 222 -30.00 -4.02 -21.06
C ASN A 222 -29.87 -4.21 -19.53
N THR A 223 -28.65 -4.11 -19.04
CA THR A 223 -28.40 -4.10 -17.60
C THR A 223 -28.93 -2.76 -17.04
N PRO A 224 -29.72 -2.77 -15.95
CA PRO A 224 -30.29 -1.57 -15.37
C PRO A 224 -29.23 -0.47 -15.09
N LEU A 225 -28.02 -0.90 -14.77
CA LEU A 225 -26.86 -0.01 -14.57
C LEU A 225 -26.45 0.71 -15.87
N LYS A 226 -26.37 -0.01 -17.01
CA LYS A 226 -26.02 0.53 -18.33
C LYS A 226 -27.07 1.53 -18.81
N ASN A 227 -28.35 1.25 -18.55
CA ASN A 227 -29.44 2.16 -18.86
C ASN A 227 -29.45 3.41 -17.99
N GLY A 228 -29.12 3.30 -16.69
CA GLY A 228 -28.95 4.43 -15.77
C GLY A 228 -27.81 5.35 -16.21
N TYR A 229 -26.65 4.77 -16.51
CA TYR A 229 -25.49 5.48 -17.01
C TYR A 229 -25.77 6.20 -18.35
N ARG A 230 -26.45 5.53 -19.29
CA ARG A 230 -26.84 6.09 -20.59
C ARG A 230 -27.78 7.30 -20.43
N LYS A 231 -28.73 7.24 -19.47
CA LYS A 231 -29.60 8.36 -19.14
C LYS A 231 -28.83 9.53 -18.53
N ALA A 232 -27.90 9.23 -17.60
CA ALA A 232 -27.07 10.26 -16.96
C ALA A 232 -26.17 11.00 -17.96
N ILE A 233 -25.50 10.26 -18.85
CA ILE A 233 -24.69 10.87 -19.92
C ILE A 233 -25.58 11.64 -20.91
N GLY A 234 -26.74 11.09 -21.27
CA GLY A 234 -27.68 11.77 -22.14
C GLY A 234 -28.17 13.09 -21.58
N PHE A 235 -28.41 13.16 -20.26
CA PHE A 235 -28.76 14.39 -19.56
C PHE A 235 -27.58 15.37 -19.55
N ALA A 236 -26.39 14.90 -19.15
CA ALA A 236 -25.17 15.69 -19.07
C ALA A 236 -24.79 16.32 -20.44
N SER A 237 -24.95 15.55 -21.52
CA SER A 237 -24.64 16.01 -22.87
C SER A 237 -25.67 17.00 -23.42
N ARG A 238 -26.94 16.89 -23.00
CA ARG A 238 -27.99 17.80 -23.44
C ARG A 238 -27.96 19.15 -22.70
N ASN A 239 -27.59 19.09 -21.40
CA ASN A 239 -27.62 20.27 -20.52
C ASN A 239 -26.23 20.48 -19.87
N PRO A 240 -25.22 20.90 -20.64
CA PRO A 240 -23.85 21.00 -20.09
C PRO A 240 -23.73 22.07 -18.99
N LEU A 241 -24.43 23.19 -19.09
CA LEU A 241 -24.42 24.26 -18.07
C LEU A 241 -25.04 23.79 -16.75
N GLU A 242 -26.17 23.10 -16.82
CA GLU A 242 -26.81 22.55 -15.62
C GLU A 242 -25.92 21.48 -14.97
N THR A 243 -25.29 20.63 -15.76
CA THR A 243 -24.36 19.59 -15.24
C THR A 243 -23.19 20.24 -14.52
N ILE A 244 -22.60 21.30 -15.08
CA ILE A 244 -21.54 22.05 -14.41
C ILE A 244 -22.06 22.69 -13.12
N ALA A 245 -23.24 23.31 -13.14
CA ALA A 245 -23.85 23.92 -11.96
C ALA A 245 -24.11 22.88 -10.86
N TYR A 246 -24.64 21.68 -11.21
CA TYR A 246 -24.81 20.58 -10.25
C TYR A 246 -23.48 20.09 -9.69
N THR A 247 -22.43 19.94 -10.50
CA THR A 247 -21.10 19.52 -10.06
C THR A 247 -20.52 20.52 -9.05
N PHE A 248 -20.56 21.81 -9.36
CA PHE A 248 -20.13 22.86 -8.43
C PHE A 248 -21.03 22.97 -7.21
N GLY A 249 -22.35 22.77 -7.35
CA GLY A 249 -23.29 22.71 -6.23
C GLY A 249 -22.99 21.59 -5.26
N ILE A 250 -22.74 20.38 -5.76
CA ILE A 250 -22.35 19.22 -4.94
C ILE A 250 -20.99 19.48 -4.29
N MET A 251 -20.02 20.01 -5.03
CA MET A 251 -18.71 20.35 -4.48
C MET A 251 -18.83 21.39 -3.36
N PHE A 252 -19.66 22.42 -3.53
CA PHE A 252 -19.92 23.43 -2.52
C PHE A 252 -20.66 22.85 -1.31
N LEU A 253 -21.60 21.92 -1.53
CA LEU A 253 -22.32 21.24 -0.47
C LEU A 253 -21.42 20.32 0.36
N ILE A 254 -20.40 19.71 -0.25
CA ILE A 254 -19.42 18.87 0.46
C ILE A 254 -18.36 19.72 1.16
N LEU A 255 -17.82 20.74 0.49
CA LEU A 255 -16.76 21.59 1.00
C LEU A 255 -17.25 22.72 1.92
N GLY A 256 -18.49 23.23 1.71
CA GLY A 256 -19.05 24.31 2.49
C GLY A 256 -19.18 23.97 4.00
N PRO A 257 -19.75 22.81 4.37
CA PRO A 257 -19.78 22.38 5.76
C PRO A 257 -18.39 22.18 6.38
N SER A 258 -17.39 21.77 5.60
CA SER A 258 -16.02 21.58 6.11
C SER A 258 -15.38 22.90 6.57
N GLY A 259 -15.69 24.01 5.92
CA GLY A 259 -15.29 25.35 6.36
C GLY A 259 -15.96 25.79 7.68
N ILE A 260 -17.22 25.41 7.87
CA ILE A 260 -17.97 25.65 9.11
C ILE A 260 -17.43 24.74 10.22
N VAL A 261 -17.19 23.47 9.94
CA VAL A 261 -16.62 22.50 10.89
C VAL A 261 -15.22 22.91 11.31
N ASN A 262 -14.42 23.50 10.41
CA ASN A 262 -13.06 23.98 10.74
C ASN A 262 -13.09 25.21 11.67
N ASN A 263 -14.16 26.01 11.65
CA ASN A 263 -14.33 27.15 12.57
C ASN A 263 -14.86 26.75 13.95
N TYR A 264 -15.53 25.59 14.07
CA TYR A 264 -16.07 25.03 15.32
C TYR A 264 -15.47 23.68 15.68
N GLY A 265 -14.55 23.18 14.86
CA GLY A 265 -13.97 21.84 14.94
C GLY A 265 -12.75 21.76 15.83
N LYS A 266 -12.37 20.52 16.08
CA LYS A 266 -11.13 20.16 16.79
C LYS A 266 -9.91 20.66 16.01
N ASP A 267 -8.87 21.05 16.75
CA ASP A 267 -7.58 21.43 16.17
C ASP A 267 -7.06 20.37 15.19
N SER A 268 -6.41 20.83 14.12
CA SER A 268 -5.77 19.92 13.18
C SER A 268 -4.64 19.16 13.86
N VAL A 269 -4.82 17.87 14.08
CA VAL A 269 -3.83 17.00 14.71
C VAL A 269 -3.01 16.34 13.61
N TYR A 270 -1.70 16.52 13.64
CA TYR A 270 -0.78 15.97 12.63
C TYR A 270 -0.72 14.43 12.65
N PHE A 271 -0.76 13.86 13.87
CA PHE A 271 -0.94 12.42 14.07
C PHE A 271 -2.20 12.19 14.87
N PRO A 272 -3.08 11.25 14.47
CA PRO A 272 -4.22 10.88 15.30
C PRO A 272 -3.73 10.35 16.65
N SER A 273 -4.41 10.73 17.73
CA SER A 273 -4.16 10.13 19.03
C SER A 273 -4.56 8.65 18.97
N ILE A 274 -3.58 7.79 19.09
CA ILE A 274 -3.77 6.34 19.20
C ILE A 274 -3.59 6.03 20.69
N ASP A 275 -4.47 5.23 21.26
CA ASP A 275 -4.32 4.76 22.62
C ASP A 275 -2.96 4.07 22.78
N PRO A 276 -2.16 4.46 23.77
CA PRO A 276 -0.83 3.90 23.95
C PRO A 276 -0.95 2.42 24.32
N TRP A 277 -0.48 1.55 23.47
CA TRP A 277 -0.44 0.10 23.72
C TRP A 277 0.70 -0.32 24.66
N ILE A 278 1.65 0.59 24.93
CA ILE A 278 2.72 0.44 25.92
C ILE A 278 2.85 1.71 26.73
N ILE A 279 2.87 1.57 28.04
CA ILE A 279 3.17 2.63 28.98
C ILE A 279 4.51 2.27 29.61
N ASN A 280 5.54 3.10 29.41
CA ASN A 280 6.83 2.97 30.07
C ASN A 280 6.84 3.84 31.33
N ALA A 281 7.01 3.24 32.48
CA ALA A 281 7.21 3.95 33.73
C ALA A 281 8.69 3.86 34.15
N ASP A 282 9.42 4.97 34.04
CA ASP A 282 10.79 5.05 34.50
C ASP A 282 10.81 5.47 35.99
N ILE A 283 11.27 4.56 36.84
CA ILE A 283 11.33 4.77 38.27
C ILE A 283 12.78 5.02 38.67
N GLN A 284 13.06 6.23 39.15
CA GLN A 284 14.39 6.60 39.65
C GLN A 284 14.38 6.75 41.16
N ALA A 285 15.06 5.85 41.84
CA ALA A 285 15.29 5.97 43.26
C ALA A 285 16.43 6.96 43.58
N ARG A 286 16.29 7.73 44.65
CA ARG A 286 17.36 8.58 45.14
C ARG A 286 18.28 7.78 46.06
N GLY A 287 19.56 7.69 45.69
CA GLY A 287 20.59 7.03 46.50
C GLY A 287 20.99 5.65 45.94
N ASN A 288 21.92 5.02 46.64
CA ASN A 288 22.45 3.69 46.29
C ASN A 288 21.63 2.64 47.03
N LEU A 289 20.59 2.14 46.40
CA LEU A 289 19.75 1.08 46.98
C LEU A 289 20.43 -0.29 46.88
N SER A 290 20.26 -1.10 47.92
CA SER A 290 20.59 -2.51 47.84
C SER A 290 19.65 -3.24 46.87
N PRO A 291 20.02 -4.40 46.30
CA PRO A 291 19.12 -5.16 45.41
C PRO A 291 17.78 -5.51 46.02
N TYR A 292 17.69 -5.69 47.33
CA TYR A 292 16.45 -5.96 48.05
C TYR A 292 15.56 -4.73 48.13
N GLU A 293 16.11 -3.56 48.47
CA GLU A 293 15.39 -2.30 48.52
C GLU A 293 14.91 -1.86 47.13
N ALA A 294 15.75 -2.06 46.09
CA ALA A 294 15.37 -1.78 44.71
C ALA A 294 14.19 -2.66 44.25
N ARG A 295 14.19 -3.96 44.66
CA ARG A 295 13.08 -4.87 44.36
C ARG A 295 11.79 -4.46 45.07
N GLU A 296 11.87 -4.14 46.35
CA GLU A 296 10.68 -3.71 47.14
C GLU A 296 10.09 -2.44 46.55
N PHE A 297 10.92 -1.45 46.22
CA PHE A 297 10.52 -0.21 45.56
C PHE A 297 9.88 -0.45 44.17
N ALA A 298 10.41 -1.38 43.39
CA ALA A 298 9.83 -1.75 42.09
C ALA A 298 8.47 -2.43 42.23
N LEU A 299 8.29 -3.31 43.24
CA LEU A 299 7.01 -3.98 43.52
C LEU A 299 5.94 -3.01 43.98
N ASP A 300 6.29 -2.02 44.81
CA ASP A 300 5.36 -0.99 45.24
C ASP A 300 4.91 -0.10 44.05
N ALA A 301 5.83 0.27 43.20
CA ALA A 301 5.54 1.04 41.99
C ALA A 301 4.66 0.25 40.99
N GLU A 302 4.92 -1.06 40.83
CA GLU A 302 4.10 -1.95 40.01
C GLU A 302 2.68 -2.06 40.57
N ALA A 303 2.51 -2.21 41.88
CA ALA A 303 1.22 -2.28 42.53
C ALA A 303 0.40 -0.99 42.33
N VAL A 304 1.04 0.18 42.42
CA VAL A 304 0.42 1.47 42.20
C VAL A 304 0.02 1.65 40.73
N SER A 305 0.91 1.33 39.81
CA SER A 305 0.62 1.44 38.36
C SER A 305 -0.51 0.51 37.94
N TYR A 306 -0.54 -0.72 38.46
CA TYR A 306 -1.60 -1.69 38.16
C TYR A 306 -2.98 -1.23 38.68
N THR A 307 -3.05 -0.65 39.87
CA THR A 307 -4.31 -0.14 40.42
C THR A 307 -4.84 1.06 39.64
N HIS A 308 -3.97 1.95 39.16
CA HIS A 308 -4.37 3.10 38.35
C HIS A 308 -4.81 2.70 36.94
N LEU A 309 -4.12 1.76 36.30
CA LEU A 309 -4.48 1.26 34.95
C LEU A 309 -5.82 0.52 34.98
N ARG A 310 -6.05 -0.34 35.99
CA ARG A 310 -7.31 -1.06 36.13
C ARG A 310 -8.50 -0.15 36.48
N ALA A 311 -8.27 0.95 37.17
CA ALA A 311 -9.31 1.94 37.44
C ALA A 311 -9.79 2.66 36.17
N HIS A 312 -8.92 2.82 35.17
CA HIS A 312 -9.30 3.39 33.87
C HIS A 312 -10.07 2.38 33.00
N GLU A 313 -9.71 1.09 32.99
CA GLU A 313 -10.42 0.06 32.24
C GLU A 313 -11.88 -0.17 32.74
N THR A 314 -12.16 0.13 34.01
CA THR A 314 -13.51 -0.04 34.57
C THR A 314 -14.44 1.18 34.37
N LEU A 315 -13.91 2.29 33.78
CA LEU A 315 -14.67 3.51 33.51
C LEU A 315 -15.12 3.63 32.03
N GLU A 316 -14.66 2.75 31.16
CA GLU A 316 -15.11 2.62 29.77
C GLU A 316 -16.10 1.43 29.60
#